data_3b4a9b4769e959cafde84fc84e7b4f48
#
_entry.id   3b4a9b4769e959cafde84fc84e7b4f48
#
_cell.length_a   1.000
_cell.length_b   1.000
_cell.length_c   1.000
_cell.angle_alpha   90.00
_cell.angle_beta   90.00
_cell.angle_gamma   90.00
#
_symmetry.space_group_name_H-M   'P 1'
#
loop_
_entity.id
_entity.type
_entity.pdbx_description
1 polymer ?
#
loop_
_entity_poly.entity_id
_entity_poly.type
_entity_poly.pdbx_seq_one_letter_code
_entity_poly.pdbx_strand_id
1 'polypeptide(L)'
;MFLEFIILIATIFIINVFFYKQAVSEYKILQAENGDLTKVTELISELSPIVVRGFTTPNLWTAEDIRPGSRLAALPLIYDGFQPFPLSSASTMVLPTKAPTSAALIAQEMGLQVWAEHTILPGLTGAWYGQLLSVQTFALIGAQGLAQTTAFQSILMPTEGDILVTLLYNNMKAYCPPGSAWKNTFPDSWTKTDTPLITELQYIDIIVRKGNLLIIPPHWRYSYRAQDPASHAQPKVAMIEVHHPMSRIGKLFLQNHL
;
A
#
# COMPACT_ATOMS: atom_id res chain seq x y z
N MET A 1 36.37 -23.35 -6.59
CA MET A 1 36.22 -21.85 -6.59
C MET A 1 34.86 -21.38 -7.09
N PHE A 2 34.46 -21.67 -8.37
CA PHE A 2 33.15 -21.18 -8.87
C PHE A 2 31.95 -21.79 -8.14
N LEU A 3 31.98 -23.08 -7.85
CA LEU A 3 30.92 -23.78 -7.09
C LEU A 3 30.83 -23.27 -5.65
N GLU A 4 31.96 -23.04 -4.99
CA GLU A 4 32.02 -22.50 -3.63
C GLU A 4 31.43 -21.10 -3.55
N PHE A 5 31.68 -20.29 -4.58
CA PHE A 5 31.12 -18.93 -4.68
C PHE A 5 29.59 -18.96 -4.85
N ILE A 6 29.06 -19.89 -5.66
CA ILE A 6 27.61 -20.09 -5.82
C ILE A 6 26.99 -20.54 -4.50
N ILE A 7 27.62 -21.49 -3.80
CA ILE A 7 27.14 -21.98 -2.50
C ILE A 7 27.14 -20.83 -1.48
N LEU A 8 28.18 -20.00 -1.46
CA LEU A 8 28.26 -18.85 -0.56
C LEU A 8 27.12 -17.86 -0.82
N ILE A 9 26.88 -17.50 -2.09
CA ILE A 9 25.75 -16.60 -2.45
C ILE A 9 24.40 -17.22 -2.06
N ALA A 10 24.19 -18.50 -2.36
CA ALA A 10 22.96 -19.18 -2.00
C ALA A 10 22.76 -19.22 -0.48
N THR A 11 23.82 -19.48 0.29
CA THR A 11 23.78 -19.48 1.75
C THR A 11 23.45 -18.08 2.30
N ILE A 12 24.09 -17.03 1.80
CA ILE A 12 23.80 -15.64 2.19
C ILE A 12 22.33 -15.31 1.86
N PHE A 13 21.85 -15.73 0.70
CA PHE A 13 20.46 -15.51 0.30
C PHE A 13 19.47 -16.24 1.24
N ILE A 14 19.72 -17.52 1.56
CA ILE A 14 18.87 -18.29 2.46
C ILE A 14 18.86 -17.68 3.87
N ILE A 15 20.03 -17.28 4.37
CA ILE A 15 20.16 -16.63 5.67
C ILE A 15 19.36 -15.33 5.69
N ASN A 16 19.49 -14.48 4.66
CA ASN A 16 18.72 -13.22 4.56
C ASN A 16 17.20 -13.49 4.51
N VAL A 17 16.76 -14.46 3.73
CA VAL A 17 15.33 -14.84 3.67
C VAL A 17 14.83 -15.36 5.02
N PHE A 18 15.64 -16.13 5.74
CA PHE A 18 15.28 -16.66 7.04
C PHE A 18 15.17 -15.55 8.10
N PHE A 19 16.18 -14.68 8.21
CA PHE A 19 16.14 -13.54 9.11
C PHE A 19 15.00 -12.57 8.77
N TYR A 20 14.76 -12.33 7.49
CA TYR A 20 13.64 -11.51 7.04
C TYR A 20 12.29 -12.07 7.49
N LYS A 21 12.10 -13.40 7.46
CA LYS A 21 10.89 -14.05 7.96
C LYS A 21 10.76 -14.03 9.49
N GLN A 22 11.87 -14.07 10.22
CA GLN A 22 11.87 -14.06 11.69
C GLN A 22 11.71 -12.67 12.31
N ALA A 23 12.15 -11.62 11.62
CA ALA A 23 12.17 -10.26 12.17
C ALA A 23 10.79 -9.68 12.49
N VAL A 24 9.71 -10.33 12.06
CA VAL A 24 8.36 -9.80 12.21
C VAL A 24 7.56 -10.68 13.15
N SER A 25 7.68 -10.48 14.44
CA SER A 25 6.92 -11.25 15.44
C SER A 25 5.98 -10.41 16.33
N GLU A 26 6.08 -9.09 16.29
CA GLU A 26 5.32 -8.23 17.20
C GLU A 26 4.34 -7.31 16.46
N TYR A 27 3.10 -7.24 16.95
CA TYR A 27 2.10 -6.27 16.52
C TYR A 27 2.42 -4.91 17.15
N LYS A 28 3.30 -4.15 16.52
CA LYS A 28 3.59 -2.78 16.94
C LYS A 28 3.46 -1.82 15.77
N ILE A 29 3.10 -0.59 16.08
CA ILE A 29 3.07 0.54 15.14
C ILE A 29 4.10 1.55 15.63
N LEU A 30 4.98 1.93 14.72
CA LEU A 30 5.98 2.94 14.97
C LEU A 30 5.44 4.31 14.55
N GLN A 31 5.95 5.37 15.16
CA GLN A 31 5.55 6.73 14.84
C GLN A 31 6.77 7.61 14.61
N ALA A 32 6.71 8.42 13.56
CA ALA A 32 7.65 9.51 13.30
C ALA A 32 6.87 10.82 13.21
N GLU A 33 7.39 11.85 13.83
CA GLU A 33 6.75 13.17 13.89
C GLU A 33 7.41 14.17 12.92
N ASN A 34 6.73 15.26 12.63
CA ASN A 34 7.21 16.39 11.84
C ASN A 34 7.57 16.07 10.38
N GLY A 35 6.99 15.04 9.81
CA GLY A 35 7.28 14.65 8.43
C GLY A 35 8.73 14.20 8.20
N ASP A 36 9.47 13.87 9.24
CA ASP A 36 10.88 13.52 9.19
C ASP A 36 11.09 12.11 8.64
N LEU A 37 11.31 12.03 7.33
CA LEU A 37 11.59 10.76 6.65
C LEU A 37 12.98 10.20 6.99
N THR A 38 13.90 11.00 7.55
CA THR A 38 15.24 10.49 7.92
C THR A 38 15.16 9.56 9.11
N LYS A 39 14.30 9.86 10.10
CA LYS A 39 13.99 8.94 11.21
C LYS A 39 13.32 7.66 10.74
N VAL A 40 12.52 7.74 9.68
CA VAL A 40 11.87 6.56 9.08
C VAL A 40 12.90 5.56 8.60
N THR A 41 14.02 6.00 8.05
CA THR A 41 15.10 5.11 7.56
C THR A 41 15.64 4.21 8.67
N GLU A 42 15.73 4.71 9.89
CA GLU A 42 16.14 3.92 11.06
C GLU A 42 15.06 2.90 11.45
N LEU A 43 13.79 3.32 11.40
CA LEU A 43 12.64 2.51 11.80
C LEU A 43 12.28 1.42 10.77
N ILE A 44 12.60 1.62 9.51
CA ILE A 44 12.30 0.65 8.42
C ILE A 44 12.87 -0.75 8.70
N SER A 45 14.04 -0.81 9.36
CA SER A 45 14.68 -2.08 9.71
C SER A 45 13.86 -2.95 10.65
N GLU A 46 12.91 -2.36 11.38
CA GLU A 46 12.06 -3.07 12.33
C GLU A 46 10.88 -3.82 11.66
N LEU A 47 10.70 -3.66 10.34
CA LEU A 47 9.65 -4.32 9.54
C LEU A 47 8.23 -4.18 10.14
N SER A 48 8.00 -3.11 10.86
CA SER A 48 6.71 -2.74 11.47
C SER A 48 6.08 -1.57 10.72
N PRO A 49 4.75 -1.44 10.67
CA PRO A 49 4.10 -0.29 10.08
C PRO A 49 4.50 1.01 10.78
N ILE A 50 4.72 2.08 9.99
CA ILE A 50 5.18 3.38 10.50
C ILE A 50 4.17 4.45 10.10
N VAL A 51 3.66 5.18 11.08
CA VAL A 51 2.85 6.38 10.86
C VAL A 51 3.75 7.60 10.93
N VAL A 52 3.85 8.34 9.84
CA VAL A 52 4.58 9.63 9.79
C VAL A 52 3.56 10.75 9.87
N ARG A 53 3.64 11.57 10.91
CA ARG A 53 2.74 12.69 11.14
C ARG A 53 3.33 14.02 10.64
N GLY A 54 2.45 14.93 10.27
CA GLY A 54 2.86 16.29 9.86
C GLY A 54 3.61 16.31 8.55
N PHE A 55 3.32 15.37 7.65
CA PHE A 55 3.92 15.33 6.32
C PHE A 55 3.19 16.30 5.38
N THR A 56 3.96 17.11 4.65
CA THR A 56 3.37 18.01 3.65
C THR A 56 2.97 17.22 2.41
N THR A 57 1.69 16.90 2.31
CA THR A 57 1.14 16.25 1.12
C THR A 57 1.07 17.21 -0.03
N PRO A 58 1.45 16.82 -1.25
CA PRO A 58 1.26 17.66 -2.42
C PRO A 58 -0.24 17.83 -2.71
N ASN A 59 -0.62 18.99 -3.21
CA ASN A 59 -1.98 19.22 -3.71
C ASN A 59 -2.13 18.54 -5.09
N LEU A 60 -2.19 17.20 -5.09
CA LEU A 60 -2.15 16.43 -6.32
C LEU A 60 -3.48 16.31 -7.02
N TRP A 61 -4.58 16.31 -6.26
CA TRP A 61 -5.92 16.35 -6.82
C TRP A 61 -6.93 16.84 -5.80
N THR A 62 -7.52 17.92 -6.14
CA THR A 62 -8.63 18.50 -5.40
C THR A 62 -9.95 18.08 -6.05
N ALA A 63 -11.06 18.34 -5.38
CA ALA A 63 -12.38 18.19 -6.00
C ALA A 63 -12.52 18.99 -7.31
N GLU A 64 -11.74 20.08 -7.45
CA GLU A 64 -11.74 20.93 -8.65
C GLU A 64 -11.07 20.25 -9.85
N ASP A 65 -10.02 19.47 -9.63
CA ASP A 65 -9.30 18.76 -10.69
C ASP A 65 -10.16 17.63 -11.33
N ILE A 66 -11.21 17.21 -10.64
CA ILE A 66 -12.12 16.15 -11.08
C ILE A 66 -13.45 16.72 -11.61
N ARG A 67 -13.70 18.02 -11.51
CA ARG A 67 -14.93 18.64 -12.03
C ARG A 67 -15.08 18.39 -13.53
N PRO A 68 -16.32 18.20 -14.01
CA PRO A 68 -16.58 18.11 -15.45
C PRO A 68 -15.93 19.29 -16.20
N GLY A 69 -15.16 18.98 -17.23
CA GLY A 69 -14.41 19.95 -18.01
C GLY A 69 -12.95 20.16 -17.59
N SER A 70 -12.50 19.62 -16.46
CA SER A 70 -11.08 19.60 -16.10
C SER A 70 -10.31 18.53 -16.89
N ARG A 71 -8.99 18.69 -16.97
CA ARG A 71 -8.10 17.74 -17.67
C ARG A 71 -8.22 16.31 -17.12
N LEU A 72 -8.30 16.15 -15.81
CA LEU A 72 -8.36 14.84 -15.17
C LEU A 72 -9.75 14.23 -15.24
N ALA A 73 -10.80 15.03 -15.38
CA ALA A 73 -12.19 14.59 -15.36
C ALA A 73 -12.52 13.51 -16.41
N ALA A 74 -11.86 13.61 -17.57
CA ALA A 74 -12.08 12.71 -18.71
C ALA A 74 -11.25 11.42 -18.60
N LEU A 75 -10.29 11.32 -17.69
CA LEU A 75 -9.48 10.10 -17.55
C LEU A 75 -10.36 8.90 -17.20
N PRO A 76 -10.16 7.76 -17.86
CA PRO A 76 -10.98 6.60 -17.62
C PRO A 76 -10.60 5.91 -16.31
N LEU A 77 -11.59 5.64 -15.46
CA LEU A 77 -11.49 4.68 -14.38
C LEU A 77 -11.83 3.31 -14.94
N ILE A 78 -10.87 2.41 -14.87
CA ILE A 78 -10.98 1.05 -15.39
C ILE A 78 -10.83 0.08 -14.22
N TYR A 79 -11.83 -0.76 -14.03
CA TYR A 79 -11.83 -1.88 -13.08
C TYR A 79 -12.06 -3.19 -13.84
N ASP A 80 -11.35 -4.26 -13.45
CA ASP A 80 -11.58 -5.56 -14.07
C ASP A 80 -13.00 -6.03 -13.92
N GLY A 81 -13.66 -6.34 -15.03
CA GLY A 81 -15.05 -6.79 -15.07
C GLY A 81 -16.07 -5.66 -15.07
N PHE A 82 -15.67 -4.40 -15.19
CA PHE A 82 -16.55 -3.24 -15.29
C PHE A 82 -16.30 -2.47 -16.57
N GLN A 83 -17.32 -1.78 -17.05
CA GLN A 83 -17.14 -0.86 -18.16
C GLN A 83 -16.37 0.39 -17.70
N PRO A 84 -15.40 0.89 -18.48
CA PRO A 84 -14.71 2.13 -18.16
C PRO A 84 -15.68 3.31 -18.04
N PHE A 85 -15.45 4.18 -17.06
CA PHE A 85 -16.22 5.40 -16.87
C PHE A 85 -15.28 6.57 -16.51
N PRO A 86 -15.68 7.82 -16.77
CA PRO A 86 -14.83 8.97 -16.53
C PRO A 86 -14.61 9.21 -15.04
N LEU A 87 -13.43 9.69 -14.69
CA LEU A 87 -13.04 10.01 -13.31
C LEU A 87 -14.03 10.95 -12.62
N SER A 88 -14.60 11.91 -13.35
CA SER A 88 -15.63 12.83 -12.84
C SER A 88 -16.88 12.16 -12.29
N SER A 89 -17.18 10.94 -12.72
CA SER A 89 -18.34 10.18 -12.24
C SER A 89 -18.06 9.41 -10.95
N ALA A 90 -16.82 9.33 -10.51
CA ALA A 90 -16.43 8.55 -9.33
C ALA A 90 -17.11 9.01 -8.04
N SER A 91 -17.42 10.30 -7.90
CA SER A 91 -18.08 10.85 -6.72
C SER A 91 -19.56 10.45 -6.59
N THR A 92 -20.20 10.01 -7.68
CA THR A 92 -21.63 9.70 -7.73
C THR A 92 -21.93 8.21 -7.83
N MET A 93 -20.90 7.39 -8.02
CA MET A 93 -21.04 5.95 -8.22
C MET A 93 -20.55 5.15 -7.01
N VAL A 94 -21.13 3.97 -6.81
CA VAL A 94 -20.58 2.97 -5.88
C VAL A 94 -19.39 2.32 -6.57
N LEU A 95 -18.21 2.54 -6.03
CA LEU A 95 -16.97 2.02 -6.59
C LEU A 95 -16.69 0.59 -6.10
N PRO A 96 -16.04 -0.25 -6.94
CA PRO A 96 -15.56 -1.55 -6.50
C PRO A 96 -14.51 -1.41 -5.37
N THR A 97 -14.48 -2.37 -4.45
CA THR A 97 -13.54 -2.40 -3.33
C THR A 97 -12.14 -2.90 -3.73
N LYS A 98 -11.72 -2.60 -4.94
CA LYS A 98 -10.40 -2.95 -5.49
C LYS A 98 -9.79 -1.75 -6.22
N ALA A 99 -8.46 -1.74 -6.33
CA ALA A 99 -7.77 -0.70 -7.07
C ALA A 99 -8.17 -0.74 -8.56
N PRO A 100 -8.41 0.42 -9.20
CA PRO A 100 -8.60 0.48 -10.64
C PRO A 100 -7.30 0.15 -11.37
N THR A 101 -7.38 -0.56 -12.49
CA THR A 101 -6.21 -0.85 -13.35
C THR A 101 -5.61 0.42 -13.96
N SER A 102 -6.40 1.48 -14.10
CA SER A 102 -5.95 2.80 -14.56
C SER A 102 -5.31 3.67 -13.46
N ALA A 103 -5.20 3.19 -12.20
CA ALA A 103 -4.69 3.99 -11.09
C ALA A 103 -3.28 4.54 -11.32
N ALA A 104 -2.41 3.76 -11.97
CA ALA A 104 -1.05 4.19 -12.30
C ALA A 104 -1.04 5.29 -13.37
N LEU A 105 -1.89 5.18 -14.39
CA LEU A 105 -2.04 6.21 -15.44
C LEU A 105 -2.51 7.53 -14.82
N ILE A 106 -3.52 7.48 -13.96
CA ILE A 106 -4.04 8.66 -13.28
C ILE A 106 -2.95 9.30 -12.42
N ALA A 107 -2.19 8.51 -11.66
CA ALA A 107 -1.08 9.01 -10.85
C ALA A 107 0.01 9.69 -11.69
N GLN A 108 0.32 9.15 -12.86
CA GLN A 108 1.28 9.72 -13.79
C GLN A 108 0.79 11.06 -14.34
N GLU A 109 -0.48 11.14 -14.78
CA GLU A 109 -1.09 12.38 -15.28
C GLU A 109 -1.17 13.49 -14.23
N MET A 110 -1.21 13.11 -12.95
CA MET A 110 -1.18 14.02 -11.82
C MET A 110 0.23 14.47 -11.42
N GLY A 111 1.28 13.89 -12.00
CA GLY A 111 2.66 14.14 -11.61
C GLY A 111 3.09 13.51 -10.29
N LEU A 112 2.30 12.56 -9.75
CA LEU A 112 2.61 11.89 -8.48
C LEU A 112 3.90 11.09 -8.55
N GLN A 113 4.20 10.50 -9.71
CA GLN A 113 5.43 9.72 -9.94
C GLN A 113 6.66 10.61 -9.74
N VAL A 114 6.71 11.75 -10.41
CA VAL A 114 7.83 12.70 -10.34
C VAL A 114 7.99 13.24 -8.92
N TRP A 115 6.88 13.59 -8.29
CA TRP A 115 6.92 14.06 -6.92
C TRP A 115 7.46 12.99 -5.95
N ALA A 116 7.03 11.74 -6.07
CA ALA A 116 7.48 10.65 -5.21
C ALA A 116 8.97 10.34 -5.40
N GLU A 117 9.47 10.40 -6.63
CA GLU A 117 10.90 10.21 -6.94
C GLU A 117 11.77 11.31 -6.36
N HIS A 118 11.29 12.56 -6.31
CA HIS A 118 12.06 13.70 -5.80
C HIS A 118 11.89 13.94 -4.30
N THR A 119 10.79 13.51 -3.70
CA THR A 119 10.48 13.82 -2.29
C THR A 119 10.55 12.60 -1.39
N ILE A 120 9.88 11.51 -1.78
CA ILE A 120 9.77 10.32 -0.93
C ILE A 120 11.05 9.48 -1.01
N LEU A 121 11.51 9.19 -2.21
CA LEU A 121 12.65 8.30 -2.40
C LEU A 121 13.93 8.78 -1.70
N PRO A 122 14.35 10.05 -1.83
CA PRO A 122 15.53 10.56 -1.13
C PRO A 122 15.40 10.53 0.39
N GLY A 123 14.18 10.75 0.90
CA GLY A 123 13.92 10.74 2.34
C GLY A 123 13.93 9.34 2.98
N LEU A 124 13.64 8.30 2.19
CA LEU A 124 13.61 6.90 2.65
C LEU A 124 14.94 6.19 2.45
N THR A 125 15.84 6.75 1.67
CA THR A 125 17.08 6.06 1.28
C THR A 125 18.27 6.93 1.60
N GLY A 126 19.28 6.36 2.25
CA GLY A 126 20.60 6.97 2.24
C GLY A 126 21.09 7.13 0.79
N ALA A 127 21.91 8.12 0.54
CA ALA A 127 22.28 8.64 -0.80
C ALA A 127 22.68 7.59 -1.87
N TRP A 128 23.15 6.41 -1.51
CA TRP A 128 23.59 5.40 -2.48
C TRP A 128 22.56 4.30 -2.78
N TYR A 129 21.68 3.95 -1.83
CA TYR A 129 20.63 2.95 -2.06
C TYR A 129 19.54 3.44 -3.01
N GLY A 130 19.27 4.75 -3.04
CA GLY A 130 18.23 5.34 -3.86
C GLY A 130 18.32 5.02 -5.35
N GLN A 131 19.55 4.83 -5.87
CA GLN A 131 19.78 4.50 -7.28
C GLN A 131 19.31 3.08 -7.66
N LEU A 132 19.21 2.18 -6.68
CA LEU A 132 18.77 0.80 -6.88
C LEU A 132 17.26 0.62 -6.71
N LEU A 133 16.58 1.63 -6.17
CA LEU A 133 15.14 1.57 -5.91
C LEU A 133 14.36 2.18 -7.08
N SER A 134 13.19 1.66 -7.30
CA SER A 134 12.23 2.23 -8.24
C SER A 134 10.90 2.47 -7.55
N VAL A 135 10.24 3.54 -7.94
CA VAL A 135 8.94 3.94 -7.39
C VAL A 135 7.86 3.63 -8.42
N GLN A 136 6.73 3.13 -7.95
CA GLN A 136 5.48 3.07 -8.70
C GLN A 136 4.41 3.80 -7.89
N THR A 137 3.58 4.57 -8.57
CA THR A 137 2.55 5.37 -7.92
C THR A 137 1.17 5.03 -8.46
N PHE A 138 0.19 5.11 -7.58
CA PHE A 138 -1.20 4.82 -7.90
C PHE A 138 -2.10 5.88 -7.27
N ALA A 139 -3.04 6.38 -8.03
CA ALA A 139 -4.07 7.27 -7.55
C ALA A 139 -5.36 6.44 -7.34
N LEU A 140 -5.74 6.28 -6.09
CA LEU A 140 -6.85 5.42 -5.66
C LEU A 140 -8.02 6.28 -5.20
N ILE A 141 -9.24 5.90 -5.59
CA ILE A 141 -10.48 6.55 -5.15
C ILE A 141 -11.38 5.49 -4.57
N GLY A 142 -12.02 5.82 -3.47
CA GLY A 142 -12.94 4.92 -2.79
C GLY A 142 -12.25 4.00 -1.80
N ALA A 143 -12.98 2.99 -1.36
CA ALA A 143 -12.48 2.00 -0.42
C ALA A 143 -11.72 0.90 -1.16
N GLN A 144 -10.72 0.33 -0.51
CA GLN A 144 -10.03 -0.87 -0.98
C GLN A 144 -10.16 -1.98 0.04
N GLY A 145 -10.69 -3.10 -0.37
CA GLY A 145 -10.68 -4.33 0.41
C GLY A 145 -9.28 -4.92 0.51
N LEU A 146 -9.15 -5.98 1.26
CA LEU A 146 -7.86 -6.53 1.65
C LEU A 146 -6.97 -6.85 0.45
N ALA A 147 -5.77 -6.30 0.48
CA ALA A 147 -4.69 -6.52 -0.48
C ALA A 147 -3.40 -6.86 0.27
N GLN A 148 -2.47 -7.56 -0.38
CA GLN A 148 -1.17 -7.88 0.21
C GLN A 148 -0.08 -7.01 -0.40
N THR A 149 0.78 -6.43 0.46
CA THR A 149 1.96 -5.69 0.01
C THR A 149 3.02 -6.64 -0.52
N THR A 150 3.56 -6.34 -1.69
CA THR A 150 4.67 -7.09 -2.31
C THR A 150 5.88 -6.19 -2.57
N ALA A 151 5.70 -4.89 -2.48
CA ALA A 151 6.76 -3.91 -2.57
C ALA A 151 7.68 -3.95 -1.33
N PHE A 152 8.88 -3.42 -1.45
CA PHE A 152 9.79 -3.23 -0.32
C PHE A 152 9.17 -2.32 0.75
N GLN A 153 8.46 -1.26 0.32
CA GLN A 153 7.64 -0.40 1.14
C GLN A 153 6.39 0.01 0.35
N SER A 154 5.24 -0.02 0.99
CA SER A 154 3.99 0.52 0.44
C SER A 154 3.53 1.68 1.31
N ILE A 155 3.36 2.86 0.71
CA ILE A 155 3.03 4.09 1.42
C ILE A 155 1.62 4.49 1.03
N LEU A 156 0.75 4.63 2.02
CA LEU A 156 -0.59 5.18 1.85
C LEU A 156 -0.62 6.63 2.34
N MET A 157 -1.09 7.53 1.49
CA MET A 157 -1.18 8.95 1.76
C MET A 157 -2.58 9.44 1.41
N PRO A 158 -3.46 9.67 2.39
CA PRO A 158 -4.75 10.31 2.13
C PRO A 158 -4.54 11.74 1.63
N THR A 159 -5.06 12.04 0.45
CA THR A 159 -5.02 13.39 -0.13
C THR A 159 -6.32 14.14 0.12
N GLU A 160 -7.43 13.40 0.24
CA GLU A 160 -8.74 13.94 0.62
C GLU A 160 -9.49 12.92 1.48
N GLY A 161 -10.04 13.38 2.60
CA GLY A 161 -10.71 12.56 3.60
C GLY A 161 -9.75 11.79 4.50
N ASP A 162 -10.23 11.42 5.68
CA ASP A 162 -9.52 10.54 6.59
C ASP A 162 -9.89 9.09 6.28
N ILE A 163 -8.93 8.18 6.40
CA ILE A 163 -9.14 6.76 6.12
C ILE A 163 -8.91 5.93 7.37
N LEU A 164 -9.75 4.92 7.55
CA LEU A 164 -9.52 3.81 8.47
C LEU A 164 -8.80 2.71 7.71
N VAL A 165 -7.58 2.41 8.12
CA VAL A 165 -6.75 1.35 7.55
C VAL A 165 -6.70 0.17 8.50
N THR A 166 -7.10 -0.99 8.02
CA THR A 166 -7.00 -2.26 8.76
C THR A 166 -5.75 -3.01 8.27
N LEU A 167 -4.88 -3.35 9.19
CA LEU A 167 -3.62 -4.06 8.92
C LEU A 167 -3.65 -5.47 9.51
N LEU A 168 -3.33 -6.46 8.68
CA LEU A 168 -3.13 -7.85 9.10
C LEU A 168 -1.70 -8.26 8.83
N TYR A 169 -1.11 -8.87 9.82
CA TYR A 169 0.20 -9.46 9.68
C TYR A 169 0.17 -10.80 8.92
N ASN A 170 1.27 -11.15 8.30
CA ASN A 170 1.34 -12.33 7.42
C ASN A 170 1.03 -13.66 8.13
N ASN A 171 1.35 -13.79 9.43
CA ASN A 171 1.04 -14.99 10.21
C ASN A 171 -0.47 -15.24 10.34
N MET A 172 -1.29 -14.19 10.19
CA MET A 172 -2.75 -14.28 10.20
C MET A 172 -3.33 -14.90 8.91
N LYS A 173 -2.49 -15.28 7.94
CA LYS A 173 -2.94 -15.92 6.69
C LYS A 173 -3.81 -17.16 6.94
N ALA A 174 -3.47 -17.96 7.93
CA ALA A 174 -4.21 -19.18 8.28
C ALA A 174 -5.64 -18.91 8.79
N TYR A 175 -5.90 -17.69 9.27
CA TYR A 175 -7.19 -17.27 9.81
C TYR A 175 -8.04 -16.51 8.79
N CYS A 176 -7.50 -16.24 7.61
CA CYS A 176 -8.24 -15.62 6.51
C CYS A 176 -9.07 -16.64 5.75
N PRO A 177 -10.14 -16.22 5.06
CA PRO A 177 -10.87 -17.08 4.13
C PRO A 177 -9.92 -17.76 3.14
N PRO A 178 -10.16 -19.03 2.78
CA PRO A 178 -9.24 -19.84 1.99
C PRO A 178 -9.08 -19.32 0.54
N GLY A 179 -7.94 -19.62 -0.06
CA GLY A 179 -7.62 -19.26 -1.43
C GLY A 179 -7.55 -17.75 -1.64
N SER A 180 -8.30 -17.23 -2.59
CA SER A 180 -8.38 -15.79 -2.89
C SER A 180 -9.65 -15.11 -2.34
N ALA A 181 -10.49 -15.82 -1.59
CA ALA A 181 -11.76 -15.29 -1.08
C ALA A 181 -11.60 -14.08 -0.13
N TRP A 182 -10.45 -13.95 0.52
CA TRP A 182 -10.13 -12.80 1.36
C TRP A 182 -9.81 -11.51 0.56
N LYS A 183 -9.43 -11.64 -0.72
CA LYS A 183 -9.04 -10.47 -1.55
C LYS A 183 -10.25 -9.56 -1.78
N ASN A 184 -10.02 -8.26 -1.72
CA ASN A 184 -11.02 -7.22 -1.92
C ASN A 184 -12.23 -7.27 -0.95
N THR A 185 -12.09 -7.95 0.19
CA THR A 185 -13.07 -7.98 1.28
C THR A 185 -12.51 -7.26 2.52
N PHE A 186 -13.35 -7.00 3.50
CA PHE A 186 -12.93 -6.38 4.75
C PHE A 186 -12.97 -7.40 5.88
N PRO A 187 -11.96 -7.47 6.75
CA PRO A 187 -11.91 -8.45 7.84
C PRO A 187 -13.12 -8.40 8.78
N ASP A 188 -13.67 -7.22 9.02
CA ASP A 188 -14.86 -7.03 9.86
C ASP A 188 -16.17 -7.53 9.22
N SER A 189 -16.18 -7.78 7.91
CA SER A 189 -17.33 -8.37 7.21
C SER A 189 -17.33 -9.91 7.24
N TRP A 190 -16.24 -10.54 7.67
CA TRP A 190 -16.14 -12.00 7.67
C TRP A 190 -16.96 -12.64 8.77
N THR A 191 -17.43 -13.83 8.51
CA THR A 191 -18.24 -14.63 9.42
C THR A 191 -17.56 -15.97 9.73
N LYS A 192 -18.09 -16.71 10.71
CA LYS A 192 -17.60 -18.06 11.02
C LYS A 192 -17.75 -19.04 9.85
N THR A 193 -18.64 -18.75 8.91
CA THR A 193 -18.80 -19.54 7.68
C THR A 193 -17.67 -19.30 6.69
N ASP A 194 -17.11 -18.08 6.66
CA ASP A 194 -16.00 -17.73 5.77
C ASP A 194 -14.67 -18.26 6.32
N THR A 195 -14.50 -18.15 7.64
CA THR A 195 -13.35 -18.71 8.34
C THR A 195 -13.75 -19.15 9.76
N PRO A 196 -13.61 -20.46 10.10
CA PRO A 196 -14.02 -20.98 11.41
C PRO A 196 -13.25 -20.36 12.59
N LEU A 197 -12.01 -19.90 12.36
CA LEU A 197 -11.13 -19.34 13.37
C LEU A 197 -11.16 -17.79 13.42
N ILE A 198 -12.24 -17.17 12.96
CA ILE A 198 -12.35 -15.70 12.92
C ILE A 198 -12.16 -15.05 14.29
N THR A 199 -12.51 -15.73 15.38
CA THR A 199 -12.34 -15.20 16.74
C THR A 199 -10.89 -15.07 17.17
N GLU A 200 -9.97 -15.74 16.49
CA GLU A 200 -8.53 -15.68 16.73
C GLU A 200 -7.83 -14.69 15.80
N LEU A 201 -8.56 -14.14 14.82
CA LEU A 201 -8.02 -13.17 13.89
C LEU A 201 -7.64 -11.88 14.63
N GLN A 202 -6.38 -11.52 14.55
CA GLN A 202 -5.87 -10.26 15.09
C GLN A 202 -5.53 -9.31 13.95
N TYR A 203 -6.02 -8.09 14.05
CA TYR A 203 -5.72 -7.01 13.13
C TYR A 203 -5.59 -5.69 13.89
N ILE A 204 -5.01 -4.70 13.23
CA ILE A 204 -4.81 -3.37 13.79
C ILE A 204 -5.56 -2.38 12.93
N ASP A 205 -6.41 -1.56 13.54
CA ASP A 205 -7.09 -0.46 12.89
C ASP A 205 -6.36 0.85 13.19
N ILE A 206 -6.03 1.60 12.13
CA ILE A 206 -5.33 2.87 12.21
C ILE A 206 -6.10 3.93 11.44
N ILE A 207 -6.37 5.07 12.08
CA ILE A 207 -6.89 6.24 11.39
C ILE A 207 -5.71 7.02 10.82
N VAL A 208 -5.64 7.08 9.49
CA VAL A 208 -4.67 7.91 8.78
C VAL A 208 -5.37 9.15 8.27
N ARG A 209 -4.98 10.29 8.82
CA ARG A 209 -5.56 11.58 8.46
C ARG A 209 -4.81 12.21 7.29
N LYS A 210 -5.47 13.13 6.59
CA LYS A 210 -4.78 14.00 5.62
C LYS A 210 -3.58 14.68 6.29
N GLY A 211 -2.43 14.69 5.61
CA GLY A 211 -1.16 15.20 6.16
C GLY A 211 -0.36 14.17 6.94
N ASN A 212 -0.80 12.91 6.99
CA ASN A 212 -0.03 11.81 7.53
C ASN A 212 0.24 10.77 6.45
N LEU A 213 1.32 10.01 6.62
CA LEU A 213 1.64 8.86 5.79
C LEU A 213 1.57 7.59 6.64
N LEU A 214 1.14 6.49 6.03
CA LEU A 214 1.30 5.16 6.59
C LEU A 214 2.23 4.36 5.70
N ILE A 215 3.36 3.94 6.23
CA ILE A 215 4.34 3.09 5.55
C ILE A 215 4.11 1.66 6.01
N ILE A 216 3.83 0.78 5.08
CA ILE A 216 3.51 -0.62 5.32
C ILE A 216 4.67 -1.47 4.79
N PRO A 217 5.30 -2.31 5.63
CA PRO A 217 6.34 -3.22 5.20
C PRO A 217 5.81 -4.31 4.26
N PRO A 218 6.70 -5.06 3.59
CA PRO A 218 6.28 -6.15 2.71
C PRO A 218 5.60 -7.27 3.49
N HIS A 219 4.77 -8.02 2.76
CA HIS A 219 3.98 -9.16 3.24
C HIS A 219 2.85 -8.86 4.22
N TRP A 220 2.66 -7.61 4.61
CA TRP A 220 1.47 -7.22 5.33
C TRP A 220 0.25 -7.21 4.40
N ARG A 221 -0.93 -7.47 4.97
CA ARG A 221 -2.20 -7.26 4.29
C ARG A 221 -2.84 -6.02 4.85
N TYR A 222 -3.43 -5.23 3.97
CA TYR A 222 -4.10 -4.00 4.36
C TYR A 222 -5.39 -3.84 3.57
N SER A 223 -6.36 -3.20 4.19
CA SER A 223 -7.55 -2.65 3.56
C SER A 223 -7.76 -1.23 4.08
N TYR A 224 -8.45 -0.40 3.33
CA TYR A 224 -8.84 0.90 3.84
C TYR A 224 -10.22 1.31 3.32
N ARG A 225 -10.88 2.16 4.10
CA ARG A 225 -12.17 2.78 3.77
C ARG A 225 -12.22 4.19 4.37
N ALA A 226 -13.24 4.97 4.01
CA ALA A 226 -13.49 6.24 4.68
C ALA A 226 -13.64 6.00 6.20
N GLN A 227 -13.09 6.88 7.01
CA GLN A 227 -13.24 6.81 8.47
C GLN A 227 -14.71 7.00 8.87
N ASP A 228 -15.40 7.94 8.24
CA ASP A 228 -16.82 8.17 8.45
C ASP A 228 -17.63 7.54 7.30
N PRO A 229 -18.32 6.41 7.56
CA PRO A 229 -19.15 5.76 6.55
C PRO A 229 -20.38 6.60 6.14
N ALA A 230 -20.79 7.59 6.95
CA ALA A 230 -21.87 8.51 6.62
C ALA A 230 -21.41 9.62 5.66
N SER A 231 -20.11 9.82 5.51
CA SER A 231 -19.57 10.73 4.52
C SER A 231 -19.80 10.17 3.10
N HIS A 232 -20.57 10.88 2.29
CA HIS A 232 -20.73 10.52 0.87
C HIS A 232 -19.46 10.80 0.05
N ALA A 233 -18.46 11.47 0.63
CA ALA A 233 -17.18 11.75 -0.02
C ALA A 233 -16.32 10.49 -0.08
N GLN A 234 -16.01 10.05 -1.29
CA GLN A 234 -15.08 8.95 -1.51
C GLN A 234 -13.67 9.39 -1.12
N PRO A 235 -12.94 8.64 -0.26
CA PRO A 235 -11.58 8.97 0.10
C PRO A 235 -10.67 8.91 -1.13
N LYS A 236 -9.76 9.86 -1.24
CA LYS A 236 -8.72 9.87 -2.27
C LYS A 236 -7.38 9.58 -1.63
N VAL A 237 -6.72 8.55 -2.11
CA VAL A 237 -5.48 8.05 -1.53
C VAL A 237 -4.42 7.95 -2.62
N ALA A 238 -3.29 8.60 -2.39
CA ALA A 238 -2.09 8.32 -3.17
C ALA A 238 -1.38 7.11 -2.55
N MET A 239 -1.12 6.10 -3.36
CA MET A 239 -0.34 4.94 -2.96
C MET A 239 0.99 4.97 -3.70
N ILE A 240 2.08 4.76 -2.96
CA ILE A 240 3.44 4.77 -3.49
C ILE A 240 4.09 3.45 -3.11
N GLU A 241 4.48 2.68 -4.10
CA GLU A 241 5.23 1.44 -3.89
C GLU A 241 6.70 1.67 -4.21
N VAL A 242 7.55 1.40 -3.24
CA VAL A 242 9.01 1.42 -3.41
C VAL A 242 9.48 0.00 -3.64
N HIS A 243 10.11 -0.25 -4.77
CA HIS A 243 10.58 -1.57 -5.15
C HIS A 243 12.10 -1.64 -5.13
N HIS A 244 12.62 -2.64 -4.44
CA HIS A 244 13.99 -3.07 -4.56
C HIS A 244 14.13 -4.13 -5.67
N PRO A 245 15.25 -4.24 -6.41
CA PRO A 245 15.42 -5.28 -7.44
C PRO A 245 15.08 -6.69 -6.95
N MET A 246 15.47 -7.01 -5.71
CA MET A 246 15.16 -8.31 -5.09
C MET A 246 13.67 -8.52 -4.80
N SER A 247 12.93 -7.46 -4.47
CA SER A 247 11.47 -7.57 -4.25
C SER A 247 10.72 -7.85 -5.56
N ARG A 248 11.23 -7.36 -6.69
CA ARG A 248 10.68 -7.69 -8.02
C ARG A 248 10.89 -9.15 -8.39
N ILE A 249 12.08 -9.70 -8.09
CA ILE A 249 12.36 -11.12 -8.26
C ILE A 249 11.44 -11.97 -7.38
N GLY A 250 11.31 -11.61 -6.09
CA GLY A 250 10.40 -12.27 -5.15
C GLY A 250 8.93 -12.26 -5.61
N LYS A 251 8.48 -11.17 -6.24
CA LYS A 251 7.13 -11.07 -6.81
C LYS A 251 6.88 -12.09 -7.92
N LEU A 252 7.86 -12.32 -8.80
CA LEU A 252 7.77 -13.32 -9.86
C LEU A 252 7.61 -14.75 -9.32
N PHE A 253 8.32 -15.08 -8.23
CA PHE A 253 8.19 -16.39 -7.59
C PHE A 253 6.88 -16.55 -6.81
N LEU A 254 6.36 -15.48 -6.19
CA LEU A 254 5.10 -15.54 -5.44
C LEU A 254 3.86 -15.57 -6.34
N GLN A 255 3.91 -14.96 -7.52
CA GLN A 255 2.80 -14.99 -8.47
C GLN A 255 2.55 -16.39 -9.07
N ASN A 256 3.55 -17.26 -9.09
CA ASN A 256 3.41 -18.63 -9.60
C ASN A 256 2.90 -19.62 -8.54
N HIS A 257 2.68 -19.18 -7.27
CA HIS A 257 2.25 -20.03 -6.16
C HIS A 257 0.99 -19.50 -5.44
N LEU A 258 0.28 -18.54 -6.03
CA LEU A 258 -0.99 -17.96 -5.58
C LEU A 258 -2.11 -18.20 -6.58
#